data_826f081c6e86add71bd9c7f5cb6057c4
#
_entry.id   826f081c6e86add71bd9c7f5cb6057c4
#
_cell.length_a   1.000
_cell.length_b   1.000
_cell.length_c   1.000
_cell.angle_alpha   90.00
_cell.angle_beta   90.00
_cell.angle_gamma   90.00
#
_symmetry.space_group_name_H-M   'P 1'
#
loop_
_entity.id
_entity.type
_entity.pdbx_description
1 polymer ?
#
loop_
_entity_poly.entity_id
_entity_poly.type
_entity_poly.pdbx_seq_one_letter_code
_entity_poly.pdbx_strand_id
1 'polypeptide(L)'
;MNTATKMRTAVESGVPDNKQFMHPPLLANYGNWKWHDRPRPGVLHHVSHSGDEVWTVRAGTQRQMDVHTIRRLCDIADTYADGHVRFTIRSNIEFMVADERKVAPLVAALTEGGF
;
A
#
# COMPACT_ATOMS: atom_id res chain seq x y z
N MET A 1 -18.14 -32.21 19.41
CA MET A 1 -17.74 -30.87 19.62
C MET A 1 -16.99 -30.39 18.43
N ASN A 2 -17.20 -29.24 18.23
CA ASN A 2 -16.61 -28.64 17.09
C ASN A 2 -15.63 -27.55 17.53
N THR A 3 -14.36 -27.79 17.28
CA THR A 3 -13.34 -26.82 17.60
C THR A 3 -13.51 -25.50 16.82
N ALA A 4 -14.23 -25.55 15.70
CA ALA A 4 -14.49 -24.35 14.91
C ALA A 4 -15.36 -23.33 15.64
N THR A 5 -16.11 -23.75 16.67
CA THR A 5 -16.90 -22.82 17.47
C THR A 5 -16.08 -22.09 18.53
N LYS A 6 -14.84 -22.55 18.77
CA LYS A 6 -13.96 -21.93 19.74
C LYS A 6 -13.25 -20.73 19.12
N MET A 7 -13.44 -19.57 19.71
CA MET A 7 -12.76 -18.36 19.26
C MET A 7 -11.27 -18.45 19.56
N ARG A 8 -10.47 -18.12 18.58
CA ARG A 8 -9.02 -18.00 18.77
C ARG A 8 -8.65 -16.60 19.22
N THR A 9 -7.62 -16.51 20.04
CA THR A 9 -7.02 -15.22 20.36
C THR A 9 -6.21 -14.73 19.16
N ALA A 10 -5.86 -13.45 19.15
CA ALA A 10 -5.00 -12.89 18.10
C ALA A 10 -3.63 -13.61 18.04
N VAL A 11 -3.13 -14.03 19.19
CA VAL A 11 -1.86 -14.80 19.26
C VAL A 11 -2.00 -16.15 18.60
N GLU A 12 -3.10 -16.85 18.83
CA GLU A 12 -3.35 -18.17 18.24
C GLU A 12 -3.63 -18.10 16.73
N SER A 13 -4.35 -17.08 16.31
CA SER A 13 -4.74 -16.90 14.90
C SER A 13 -3.60 -16.33 14.05
N GLY A 14 -2.64 -15.65 14.66
CA GLY A 14 -1.60 -14.96 13.95
C GLY A 14 -2.08 -13.69 13.26
N VAL A 15 -1.32 -13.24 12.30
CA VAL A 15 -1.60 -12.01 11.54
C VAL A 15 -2.82 -12.23 10.64
N PRO A 16 -3.77 -11.30 10.60
CA PRO A 16 -4.89 -11.40 9.66
C PRO A 16 -4.42 -11.50 8.20
N ASP A 17 -5.22 -12.16 7.38
CA ASP A 17 -4.95 -12.23 5.94
C ASP A 17 -4.97 -10.81 5.36
N ASN A 18 -3.86 -10.40 4.75
CA ASN A 18 -3.71 -9.06 4.20
C ASN A 18 -4.63 -8.77 3.01
N LYS A 19 -5.23 -9.79 2.41
CA LYS A 19 -6.14 -9.60 1.27
C LYS A 19 -7.34 -8.76 1.63
N GLN A 20 -7.82 -8.83 2.87
CA GLN A 20 -8.95 -8.02 3.32
C GLN A 20 -8.63 -6.52 3.39
N PHE A 21 -7.36 -6.16 3.43
CA PHE A 21 -6.90 -4.77 3.48
C PHE A 21 -6.26 -4.31 2.19
N MET A 22 -6.30 -5.14 1.17
CA MET A 22 -5.60 -4.89 -0.09
C MET A 22 -6.36 -3.89 -0.95
N HIS A 23 -5.63 -2.97 -1.56
CA HIS A 23 -6.18 -2.04 -2.54
C HIS A 23 -6.92 -2.83 -3.64
N PRO A 24 -8.16 -2.45 -4.01
CA PRO A 24 -8.96 -3.25 -4.94
C PRO A 24 -8.27 -3.68 -6.24
N PRO A 25 -7.53 -2.82 -6.96
CA PRO A 25 -6.81 -3.26 -8.16
C PRO A 25 -5.76 -4.33 -7.90
N LEU A 26 -5.12 -4.30 -6.72
CA LEU A 26 -4.15 -5.32 -6.32
C LEU A 26 -4.84 -6.65 -6.04
N LEU A 27 -5.97 -6.61 -5.36
CA LEU A 27 -6.74 -7.82 -5.06
C LEU A 27 -7.25 -8.47 -6.35
N ALA A 28 -7.79 -7.67 -7.26
CA ALA A 28 -8.32 -8.15 -8.53
C ALA A 28 -7.27 -8.83 -9.41
N ASN A 29 -6.00 -8.45 -9.27
CA ASN A 29 -4.89 -8.95 -10.07
C ASN A 29 -3.89 -9.80 -9.27
N TYR A 30 -4.30 -10.28 -8.11
CA TYR A 30 -3.42 -11.04 -7.22
C TYR A 30 -2.83 -12.26 -7.91
N GLY A 31 -1.48 -12.33 -7.91
CA GLY A 31 -0.76 -13.42 -8.56
C GLY A 31 -0.75 -13.37 -10.09
N ASN A 32 -1.25 -12.30 -10.69
CA ASN A 32 -1.46 -12.21 -12.14
C ASN A 32 -0.68 -11.08 -12.79
N TRP A 33 0.41 -10.66 -12.16
CA TRP A 33 1.27 -9.58 -12.68
C TRP A 33 2.15 -10.11 -13.79
N LYS A 34 2.22 -9.33 -14.89
CA LYS A 34 2.95 -9.70 -16.10
C LYS A 34 4.37 -9.13 -16.11
N TRP A 35 4.50 -7.83 -15.85
CA TRP A 35 5.80 -7.16 -15.80
C TRP A 35 5.71 -5.86 -15.01
N HIS A 36 6.88 -5.32 -14.68
CA HIS A 36 6.97 -4.05 -13.99
C HIS A 36 8.21 -3.29 -14.48
N ASP A 37 8.19 -1.96 -14.33
CA ASP A 37 9.33 -1.09 -14.59
C ASP A 37 9.39 0.02 -13.54
N ARG A 38 10.39 0.85 -13.67
CA ARG A 38 10.63 1.97 -12.75
C ARG A 38 10.67 3.26 -13.55
N PRO A 39 9.52 3.95 -13.72
CA PRO A 39 9.47 5.17 -14.53
C PRO A 39 10.29 6.33 -13.96
N ARG A 40 10.47 6.37 -12.65
CA ARG A 40 11.29 7.38 -11.96
C ARG A 40 11.70 6.85 -10.59
N PRO A 41 12.71 7.48 -9.91
CA PRO A 41 13.11 7.05 -8.57
C PRO A 41 11.92 7.03 -7.60
N GLY A 42 11.81 5.95 -6.83
CA GLY A 42 10.74 5.78 -5.85
C GLY A 42 9.38 5.37 -6.41
N VAL A 43 9.25 5.24 -7.73
CA VAL A 43 7.99 4.87 -8.37
C VAL A 43 8.19 3.59 -9.18
N LEU A 44 7.34 2.60 -8.91
CA LEU A 44 7.27 1.37 -9.68
C LEU A 44 5.94 1.35 -10.45
N HIS A 45 5.98 0.83 -11.65
CA HIS A 45 4.83 0.63 -12.50
C HIS A 45 4.64 -0.86 -12.73
N HIS A 46 3.44 -1.36 -12.49
CA HIS A 46 3.10 -2.77 -12.61
C HIS A 46 1.97 -2.96 -13.61
N VAL A 47 2.13 -3.92 -14.50
CA VAL A 47 1.10 -4.28 -15.48
C VAL A 47 0.72 -5.73 -15.30
N SER A 48 -0.58 -6.00 -15.20
CA SER A 48 -1.11 -7.35 -15.07
C SER A 48 -1.44 -7.97 -16.42
N HIS A 49 -1.69 -9.27 -16.42
CA HIS A 49 -2.15 -9.95 -17.63
C HIS A 49 -3.54 -9.48 -18.10
N SER A 50 -4.32 -8.91 -17.20
CA SER A 50 -5.63 -8.32 -17.54
C SER A 50 -5.52 -6.98 -18.27
N GLY A 51 -4.34 -6.36 -18.27
CA GLY A 51 -4.14 -5.02 -18.78
C GLY A 51 -4.26 -3.93 -17.73
N ASP A 52 -4.65 -4.27 -16.51
CA ASP A 52 -4.70 -3.30 -15.41
C ASP A 52 -3.31 -2.85 -15.04
N GLU A 53 -3.21 -1.59 -14.66
CA GLU A 53 -1.95 -0.96 -14.29
C GLU A 53 -2.05 -0.38 -12.88
N VAL A 54 -0.96 -0.49 -12.13
CA VAL A 54 -0.83 0.08 -10.79
C VAL A 54 0.55 0.72 -10.67
N TRP A 55 0.60 1.88 -10.06
CA TRP A 55 1.86 2.56 -9.72
C TRP A 55 2.04 2.51 -8.21
N THR A 56 3.21 2.11 -7.78
CA THR A 56 3.61 2.11 -6.38
C THR A 56 4.56 3.25 -6.14
N VAL A 57 4.23 4.12 -5.20
CA VAL A 57 5.09 5.22 -4.77
C VAL A 57 5.60 4.90 -3.38
N ARG A 58 6.93 4.86 -3.24
CA ARG A 58 7.59 4.52 -1.98
C ARG A 58 8.10 5.77 -1.30
N ALA A 59 7.74 5.94 -0.04
CA ALA A 59 8.25 7.00 0.81
C ALA A 59 9.19 6.41 1.86
N GLY A 60 10.35 7.01 2.02
CA GLY A 60 11.26 6.67 3.12
C GLY A 60 10.70 7.21 4.43
N THR A 61 10.52 6.34 5.40
CA THR A 61 10.04 6.71 6.72
C THR A 61 10.95 6.14 7.80
N GLN A 62 10.85 6.69 8.99
CA GLN A 62 11.58 6.16 10.14
C GLN A 62 10.76 5.05 10.79
N ARG A 63 11.45 4.15 11.44
CA ARG A 63 10.79 3.05 12.18
C ARG A 63 9.96 3.56 13.34
N GLN A 64 10.30 4.73 13.86
CA GLN A 64 9.64 5.35 14.99
C GLN A 64 9.03 6.68 14.53
N MET A 65 7.73 6.80 14.66
CA MET A 65 6.98 7.98 14.27
C MET A 65 5.96 8.32 15.34
N ASP A 66 5.61 9.60 15.43
CA ASP A 66 4.51 10.03 16.29
C ASP A 66 3.16 9.86 15.58
N VAL A 67 2.10 9.95 16.36
CA VAL A 67 0.74 9.78 15.84
C VAL A 67 0.38 10.89 14.83
N HIS A 68 0.88 12.10 15.04
CA HIS A 68 0.65 13.21 14.13
C HIS A 68 1.21 12.92 12.73
N THR A 69 2.42 12.39 12.66
CA THR A 69 3.05 11.99 11.39
C THR A 69 2.25 10.88 10.71
N ILE A 70 1.81 9.89 11.46
CA ILE A 70 0.99 8.80 10.93
C ILE A 70 -0.33 9.34 10.37
N ARG A 71 -0.98 10.29 11.06
CA ARG A 71 -2.21 10.91 10.57
C ARG A 71 -1.99 11.66 9.27
N ARG A 72 -0.89 12.39 9.14
CA ARG A 72 -0.53 13.09 7.90
C ARG A 72 -0.34 12.11 6.74
N LEU A 73 0.30 10.98 6.97
CA LEU A 73 0.44 9.92 5.96
C LEU A 73 -0.92 9.34 5.59
N CYS A 74 -1.81 9.15 6.55
CA CYS A 74 -3.18 8.69 6.28
C CYS A 74 -3.96 9.70 5.45
N ASP A 75 -3.83 10.99 5.71
CA ASP A 75 -4.49 12.04 4.93
C ASP A 75 -4.01 12.04 3.47
N ILE A 76 -2.72 11.84 3.25
CA ILE A 76 -2.15 11.70 1.91
C ILE A 76 -2.72 10.45 1.22
N ALA A 77 -2.81 9.34 1.93
CA ALA A 77 -3.39 8.11 1.40
C ALA A 77 -4.86 8.30 1.01
N ASP A 78 -5.64 8.96 1.84
CA ASP A 78 -7.05 9.24 1.55
C ASP A 78 -7.22 10.11 0.32
N THR A 79 -6.34 11.08 0.14
CA THR A 79 -6.44 12.02 -0.99
C THR A 79 -5.98 11.40 -2.31
N TYR A 80 -4.91 10.62 -2.30
CA TYR A 80 -4.24 10.19 -3.53
C TYR A 80 -4.21 8.67 -3.76
N ALA A 81 -4.39 7.85 -2.74
CA ALA A 81 -4.19 6.40 -2.82
C ALA A 81 -5.40 5.60 -2.30
N ASP A 82 -6.59 6.16 -2.45
CA ASP A 82 -7.87 5.52 -2.10
C ASP A 82 -7.89 4.97 -0.67
N GLY A 83 -7.20 5.64 0.26
CA GLY A 83 -7.19 5.27 1.67
C GLY A 83 -6.36 4.04 2.01
N HIS A 84 -5.46 3.62 1.12
CA HIS A 84 -4.63 2.43 1.35
C HIS A 84 -3.16 2.77 1.46
N VAL A 85 -2.49 2.10 2.40
CA VAL A 85 -1.03 2.16 2.56
C VAL A 85 -0.50 0.75 2.77
N ARG A 86 0.77 0.55 2.45
CA ARG A 86 1.47 -0.70 2.72
C ARG A 86 2.80 -0.40 3.40
N PHE A 87 3.07 -1.13 4.47
CA PHE A 87 4.38 -1.08 5.13
C PHE A 87 5.31 -2.09 4.48
N THR A 88 6.53 -1.67 4.17
CA THR A 88 7.51 -2.58 3.60
C THR A 88 8.34 -3.24 4.69
N ILE A 89 8.99 -4.34 4.33
CA ILE A 89 9.89 -5.05 5.24
C ILE A 89 11.07 -4.19 5.68
N ARG A 90 11.39 -3.14 4.92
CA ARG A 90 12.47 -2.19 5.22
C ARG A 90 11.98 -0.96 6.00
N SER A 91 10.79 -1.02 6.56
CA SER A 91 10.19 0.06 7.34
C SER A 91 9.87 1.32 6.51
N ASN A 92 9.64 1.17 5.22
CA ASN A 92 9.14 2.24 4.38
C ASN A 92 7.63 2.12 4.21
N ILE A 93 7.00 3.18 3.73
CA ILE A 93 5.58 3.19 3.39
C ILE A 93 5.43 3.26 1.88
N GLU A 94 4.52 2.45 1.34
CA GLU A 94 4.18 2.47 -0.07
C GLU A 94 2.71 2.86 -0.25
N PHE A 95 2.48 3.68 -1.28
CA PHE A 95 1.15 4.08 -1.72
C PHE A 95 0.94 3.50 -3.11
N MET A 96 -0.22 2.91 -3.37
CA MET A 96 -0.55 2.35 -4.66
C MET A 96 -1.67 3.15 -5.29
N VAL A 97 -1.50 3.50 -6.56
CA VAL A 97 -2.51 4.23 -7.34
C VAL A 97 -2.76 3.51 -8.66
N ALA A 98 -4.01 3.48 -9.08
CA ALA A 98 -4.41 2.87 -10.34
C ALA A 98 -4.51 3.90 -11.48
N ASP A 99 -4.35 5.17 -11.17
CA ASP A 99 -4.42 6.28 -12.12
C ASP A 99 -3.07 6.99 -12.17
N GLU A 100 -2.38 6.90 -13.32
CA GLU A 100 -1.07 7.51 -13.51
C GLU A 100 -1.06 9.01 -13.18
N ARG A 101 -2.19 9.70 -13.41
CA ARG A 101 -2.30 11.14 -13.17
C ARG A 101 -2.18 11.50 -11.69
N LYS A 102 -2.37 10.54 -10.80
CA LYS A 102 -2.22 10.75 -9.35
C LYS A 102 -0.77 10.62 -8.87
N VAL A 103 0.13 10.08 -9.68
CA VAL A 103 1.50 9.80 -9.27
C VAL A 103 2.26 11.09 -8.93
N ALA A 104 2.28 12.05 -9.84
CA ALA A 104 3.00 13.30 -9.62
C ALA A 104 2.44 14.12 -8.44
N PRO A 105 1.12 14.30 -8.29
CA PRO A 105 0.56 14.95 -7.11
C PRO A 105 0.88 14.22 -5.81
N LEU A 106 0.87 12.90 -5.82
CA LEU A 106 1.23 12.09 -4.64
C LEU A 106 2.69 12.31 -4.24
N VAL A 107 3.60 12.25 -5.21
CA VAL A 107 5.03 12.51 -4.98
C VAL A 107 5.24 13.92 -4.42
N ALA A 108 4.54 14.92 -4.98
CA ALA A 108 4.62 16.30 -4.50
C ALA A 108 4.12 16.43 -3.06
N ALA A 109 3.00 15.79 -2.72
CA ALA A 109 2.45 15.81 -1.36
C ALA A 109 3.39 15.16 -0.35
N LEU A 110 4.01 14.04 -0.72
CA LEU A 110 5.00 13.38 0.13
C LEU A 110 6.24 14.26 0.33
N THR A 111 6.73 14.86 -0.73
CA THR A 111 7.90 15.76 -0.68
C THR A 111 7.62 16.98 0.21
N GLU A 112 6.46 17.62 0.06
CA GLU A 112 6.04 18.73 0.92
C GLU A 112 5.94 18.32 2.39
N GLY A 113 5.47 17.10 2.64
CA GLY A 113 5.34 16.55 3.98
C GLY A 113 6.66 16.12 4.62
N GLY A 114 7.77 16.15 3.88
CA GLY A 114 9.08 15.74 4.38
C GLY A 114 9.34 14.24 4.33
N PHE A 115 8.65 13.53 3.47
CA PHE A 115 8.78 12.07 3.32
C PHE A 115 9.59 11.66 2.11
#